data_1bf0948780e9f92a3e95262e20e70eb8
#
_entry.id   1bf0948780e9f92a3e95262e20e70eb8
#
_cell.length_a   1.000
_cell.length_b   1.000
_cell.length_c   1.000
_cell.angle_alpha   90.00
_cell.angle_beta   90.00
_cell.angle_gamma   90.00
#
_symmetry.space_group_name_H-M   'P 1'
#
loop_
_entity.id
_entity.type
_entity.pdbx_description
1 polymer ?
#
loop_
_entity_poly.entity_id
_entity_poly.type
_entity_poly.pdbx_seq_one_letter_code
_entity_poly.pdbx_strand_id
1 'polypeptide(L)'
;MSTSQLQRLLITATAVALAGCGAKQVGGVDATVWQAVEQGEVAVVLKNLGEPSLANSTNAAGDSLLYESVASPDLAVVRVLLAKGANVNQRNQFGRTPLHRAADENRPEVVRLLLAKGADVNARDCRGSTPLIAAAEFAGLPVLELLGEAGADVPAGNHYGRSALHNAAKREDTEVTKFLIAHGARLNQVCEYGTPLDLTANSEIAEVLRAAGGLESATKSIASRTHQRYSTELPSTK
;
A
#
# COMPACT_ATOMS: atom_id res chain seq x y z
N MET A 1 -3.86 16.55 19.09
CA MET A 1 -2.69 15.81 18.54
C MET A 1 -3.13 14.36 18.38
N SER A 2 -3.00 13.79 17.19
CA SER A 2 -3.40 12.40 16.94
C SER A 2 -2.40 11.41 17.55
N THR A 3 -2.87 10.20 17.88
CA THR A 3 -2.03 9.11 18.41
C THR A 3 -0.85 8.78 17.50
N SER A 4 -0.96 9.02 16.20
CA SER A 4 0.12 8.87 15.23
C SER A 4 1.22 9.92 15.38
N GLN A 5 0.90 11.14 15.82
CA GLN A 5 1.88 12.19 16.10
C GLN A 5 2.65 11.93 17.41
N LEU A 6 1.99 11.35 18.41
CA LEU A 6 2.64 10.95 19.66
C LEU A 6 3.56 9.75 19.48
N GLN A 7 3.20 8.76 18.66
CA GLN A 7 4.10 7.66 18.29
C GLN A 7 5.33 8.15 17.50
N ARG A 8 5.15 9.12 16.59
CA ARG A 8 6.28 9.73 15.86
C ARG A 8 7.22 10.50 16.78
N LEU A 9 6.70 11.23 17.76
CA LEU A 9 7.51 11.94 18.77
C LEU A 9 8.29 11.00 19.71
N LEU A 10 7.75 9.83 20.05
CA LEU A 10 8.46 8.84 20.86
C LEU A 10 9.59 8.15 20.07
N ILE A 11 9.42 7.90 18.78
CA ILE A 11 10.45 7.32 17.92
C ILE A 11 11.60 8.33 17.72
N THR A 12 11.30 9.62 17.55
CA THR A 12 12.33 10.66 17.43
C THR A 12 13.10 10.91 18.72
N ALA A 13 12.45 10.80 19.89
CA ALA A 13 13.11 10.96 21.19
C ALA A 13 14.09 9.82 21.50
N THR A 14 13.78 8.58 21.08
CA THR A 14 14.69 7.44 21.23
C THR A 14 15.86 7.47 20.24
N ALA A 15 15.68 8.03 19.03
CA ALA A 15 16.75 8.19 18.06
C ALA A 15 17.78 9.25 18.49
N VAL A 16 17.34 10.35 19.14
CA VAL A 16 18.23 11.40 19.65
C VAL A 16 19.05 10.92 20.86
N ALA A 17 18.50 10.04 21.70
CA ALA A 17 19.24 9.50 22.86
C ALA A 17 20.34 8.49 22.47
N LEU A 18 20.30 7.90 21.27
CA LEU A 18 21.33 6.99 20.74
C LEU A 18 22.43 7.71 19.94
N ALA A 19 22.28 8.99 19.63
CA ALA A 19 23.27 9.79 18.89
C ALA A 19 24.52 10.16 19.74
N GLY A 20 24.55 9.81 21.03
CA GLY A 20 25.68 10.06 21.95
C GLY A 20 26.77 8.99 21.99
N CYS A 21 26.60 7.86 21.33
CA CYS A 21 27.61 6.79 21.25
C CYS A 21 27.78 6.32 19.81
N GLY A 22 28.81 6.83 19.14
CA GLY A 22 29.37 6.31 17.88
C GLY A 22 28.32 6.05 16.79
N ALA A 23 28.01 7.04 15.95
CA ALA A 23 27.11 6.90 14.82
C ALA A 23 27.53 5.70 13.97
N LYS A 24 26.83 4.56 14.10
CA LYS A 24 27.00 3.44 13.18
C LYS A 24 26.51 3.91 11.82
N GLN A 25 27.45 4.02 10.87
CA GLN A 25 27.10 4.15 9.45
C GLN A 25 26.24 2.95 9.05
N VAL A 26 24.97 3.21 8.78
CA VAL A 26 24.08 2.22 8.17
C VAL A 26 24.13 2.46 6.67
N GLY A 27 24.74 1.54 5.94
CA GLY A 27 24.84 1.65 4.47
C GLY A 27 25.76 2.76 3.93
N GLY A 28 26.74 3.26 4.71
CA GLY A 28 27.70 4.29 4.25
C GLY A 28 27.18 5.74 4.35
N VAL A 29 25.96 5.94 4.80
CA VAL A 29 25.33 7.27 4.95
C VAL A 29 25.16 7.60 6.43
N ASP A 30 25.48 8.85 6.81
CA ASP A 30 25.33 9.35 8.16
C ASP A 30 23.84 9.40 8.57
N ALA A 31 23.57 9.21 9.88
CA ALA A 31 22.23 9.32 10.47
C ALA A 31 21.54 10.67 10.15
N THR A 32 22.32 11.73 9.97
CA THR A 32 21.82 13.05 9.58
C THR A 32 21.12 13.06 8.21
N VAL A 33 21.56 12.22 7.26
CA VAL A 33 20.93 12.15 5.93
C VAL A 33 19.57 11.47 6.01
N TRP A 34 19.44 10.41 6.82
CA TRP A 34 18.15 9.74 7.04
C TRP A 34 17.14 10.71 7.64
N GLN A 35 17.55 11.46 8.67
CA GLN A 35 16.70 12.48 9.27
C GLN A 35 16.35 13.60 8.29
N ALA A 36 17.30 14.07 7.49
CA ALA A 36 17.06 15.08 6.47
C ALA A 36 16.07 14.60 5.38
N VAL A 37 16.12 13.32 5.02
CA VAL A 37 15.16 12.71 4.08
C VAL A 37 13.75 12.70 4.68
N GLU A 38 13.59 12.30 5.93
CA GLU A 38 12.30 12.30 6.62
C GLU A 38 11.71 13.70 6.78
N GLN A 39 12.57 14.69 7.08
CA GLN A 39 12.16 16.08 7.32
C GLN A 39 11.99 16.91 6.04
N GLY A 40 12.42 16.38 4.89
CA GLY A 40 12.34 17.10 3.62
C GLY A 40 13.46 18.14 3.43
N GLU A 41 14.59 18.00 4.13
CA GLU A 41 15.70 18.95 4.08
C GLU A 41 16.60 18.72 2.85
N VAL A 42 16.13 19.17 1.70
CA VAL A 42 16.77 18.97 0.38
C VAL A 42 18.24 19.41 0.37
N ALA A 43 18.58 20.54 1.00
CA ALA A 43 19.94 21.06 1.02
C ALA A 43 20.93 20.14 1.76
N VAL A 44 20.47 19.52 2.86
CA VAL A 44 21.27 18.57 3.64
C VAL A 44 21.46 17.27 2.86
N VAL A 45 20.39 16.78 2.21
CA VAL A 45 20.44 15.60 1.33
C VAL A 45 21.41 15.81 0.18
N LEU A 46 21.32 16.95 -0.53
CA LEU A 46 22.23 17.28 -1.64
C LEU A 46 23.69 17.36 -1.21
N LYS A 47 23.98 17.99 -0.07
CA LYS A 47 25.33 18.17 0.46
C LYS A 47 26.00 16.83 0.80
N ASN A 48 25.23 15.87 1.31
CA ASN A 48 25.78 14.61 1.83
C ASN A 48 25.73 13.45 0.82
N LEU A 49 24.97 13.58 -0.27
CA LEU A 49 24.96 12.61 -1.38
C LEU A 49 25.97 12.98 -2.47
N GLY A 50 27.26 13.03 -2.10
CA GLY A 50 28.35 13.34 -3.04
C GLY A 50 28.54 12.26 -4.11
N GLU A 51 28.42 10.99 -3.72
CA GLU A 51 28.58 9.84 -4.59
C GLU A 51 27.23 9.20 -4.95
N PRO A 52 26.98 8.82 -6.21
CA PRO A 52 25.74 8.17 -6.64
C PRO A 52 25.42 6.87 -5.89
N SER A 53 26.45 6.14 -5.43
CA SER A 53 26.30 4.91 -4.64
C SER A 53 25.54 5.14 -3.33
N LEU A 54 25.70 6.32 -2.72
CA LEU A 54 25.04 6.67 -1.46
C LEU A 54 23.52 6.82 -1.60
N ALA A 55 23.02 7.17 -2.80
CA ALA A 55 21.58 7.27 -3.06
C ALA A 55 20.84 5.93 -2.90
N ASN A 56 21.58 4.81 -2.97
CA ASN A 56 21.05 3.46 -2.81
C ASN A 56 21.31 2.85 -1.42
N SER A 57 21.77 3.66 -0.47
CA SER A 57 21.96 3.21 0.92
C SER A 57 20.65 2.74 1.54
N THR A 58 20.76 1.75 2.42
CA THR A 58 19.62 1.17 3.14
C THR A 58 19.79 1.26 4.64
N ASN A 59 18.69 1.37 5.36
CA ASN A 59 18.65 1.26 6.81
C ASN A 59 18.67 -0.21 7.26
N ALA A 60 18.56 -0.47 8.56
CA ALA A 60 18.56 -1.82 9.13
C ALA A 60 17.36 -2.69 8.69
N ALA A 61 16.26 -2.07 8.25
CA ALA A 61 15.10 -2.74 7.70
C ALA A 61 15.22 -3.00 6.19
N GLY A 62 16.36 -2.62 5.56
CA GLY A 62 16.57 -2.70 4.13
C GLY A 62 15.83 -1.61 3.34
N ASP A 63 15.19 -0.64 4.02
CA ASP A 63 14.52 0.48 3.34
C ASP A 63 15.56 1.42 2.74
N SER A 64 15.41 1.76 1.48
CA SER A 64 16.29 2.71 0.80
C SER A 64 15.95 4.15 1.17
N LEU A 65 16.90 5.08 0.94
CA LEU A 65 16.63 6.52 1.08
C LEU A 65 15.41 6.95 0.24
N LEU A 66 15.26 6.38 -0.97
CA LEU A 66 14.11 6.66 -1.82
C LEU A 66 12.81 6.12 -1.20
N TYR A 67 12.83 4.93 -0.61
CA TYR A 67 11.67 4.37 0.08
C TYR A 67 11.24 5.26 1.27
N GLU A 68 12.20 5.72 2.08
CA GLU A 68 11.92 6.63 3.20
C GLU A 68 11.43 8.00 2.74
N SER A 69 11.98 8.53 1.65
CA SER A 69 11.60 9.85 1.12
C SER A 69 10.15 9.93 0.65
N VAL A 70 9.48 8.80 0.42
CA VAL A 70 8.06 8.76 0.04
C VAL A 70 7.18 9.42 1.12
N ALA A 71 7.50 9.23 2.39
CA ALA A 71 6.78 9.86 3.51
C ALA A 71 7.17 11.33 3.75
N SER A 72 8.23 11.80 3.09
CA SER A 72 8.68 13.19 3.23
C SER A 72 7.60 14.19 2.82
N PRO A 73 7.47 15.31 3.54
CA PRO A 73 6.54 16.38 3.17
C PRO A 73 6.92 17.06 1.84
N ASP A 74 8.22 17.02 1.47
CA ASP A 74 8.73 17.67 0.28
C ASP A 74 9.05 16.67 -0.84
N LEU A 75 8.31 16.74 -1.93
CA LEU A 75 8.54 15.95 -3.15
C LEU A 75 9.93 16.21 -3.77
N ALA A 76 10.57 17.33 -3.45
CA ALA A 76 11.89 17.66 -3.97
C ALA A 76 12.96 16.66 -3.50
N VAL A 77 12.83 16.08 -2.29
CA VAL A 77 13.74 15.02 -1.82
C VAL A 77 13.68 13.78 -2.72
N VAL A 78 12.45 13.33 -3.08
CA VAL A 78 12.25 12.22 -4.01
C VAL A 78 12.90 12.51 -5.36
N ARG A 79 12.70 13.74 -5.89
CA ARG A 79 13.30 14.18 -7.16
C ARG A 79 14.82 14.17 -7.12
N VAL A 80 15.41 14.66 -6.04
CA VAL A 80 16.86 14.70 -5.83
C VAL A 80 17.44 13.29 -5.79
N LEU A 81 16.85 12.39 -5.01
CA LEU A 81 17.33 11.01 -4.91
C LEU A 81 17.26 10.30 -6.26
N LEU A 82 16.18 10.46 -7.01
CA LEU A 82 16.05 9.89 -8.36
C LEU A 82 17.05 10.51 -9.34
N ALA A 83 17.33 11.81 -9.25
CA ALA A 83 18.34 12.49 -10.07
C ALA A 83 19.76 12.03 -9.71
N LYS A 84 20.00 11.63 -8.47
CA LYS A 84 21.28 11.06 -7.98
C LYS A 84 21.42 9.56 -8.29
N GLY A 85 20.50 8.95 -9.01
CA GLY A 85 20.56 7.56 -9.43
C GLY A 85 20.04 6.56 -8.40
N ALA A 86 19.16 6.98 -7.50
CA ALA A 86 18.47 6.03 -6.62
C ALA A 86 17.70 5.00 -7.45
N ASN A 87 17.84 3.72 -7.08
CA ASN A 87 17.15 2.62 -7.75
C ASN A 87 15.65 2.67 -7.39
N VAL A 88 14.84 3.03 -8.38
CA VAL A 88 13.38 3.16 -8.24
C VAL A 88 12.69 1.85 -7.84
N ASN A 89 13.32 0.70 -8.16
CA ASN A 89 12.79 -0.64 -7.88
C ASN A 89 13.49 -1.34 -6.71
N GLN A 90 14.26 -0.60 -5.89
CA GLN A 90 14.94 -1.20 -4.74
C GLN A 90 13.92 -1.78 -3.75
N ARG A 91 14.16 -3.02 -3.36
CA ARG A 91 13.27 -3.78 -2.47
C ARG A 91 13.85 -3.80 -1.06
N ASN A 92 13.02 -3.57 -0.08
CA ASN A 92 13.38 -3.76 1.33
C ASN A 92 13.30 -5.25 1.74
N GLN A 93 13.55 -5.57 3.02
CA GLN A 93 13.49 -6.95 3.53
C GLN A 93 12.11 -7.61 3.39
N PHE A 94 11.04 -6.82 3.24
CA PHE A 94 9.68 -7.31 2.99
C PHE A 94 9.36 -7.40 1.49
N GLY A 95 10.34 -7.18 0.61
CA GLY A 95 10.17 -7.17 -0.83
C GLY A 95 9.42 -5.95 -1.36
N ARG A 96 9.14 -4.95 -0.52
CA ARG A 96 8.40 -3.74 -0.89
C ARG A 96 9.30 -2.74 -1.59
N THR A 97 8.78 -2.10 -2.64
CA THR A 97 9.44 -1.03 -3.40
C THR A 97 8.92 0.34 -2.95
N PRO A 98 9.60 1.46 -3.32
CA PRO A 98 9.07 2.79 -3.09
C PRO A 98 7.66 3.00 -3.65
N LEU A 99 7.31 2.34 -4.77
CA LEU A 99 5.96 2.41 -5.35
C LEU A 99 4.90 1.76 -4.45
N HIS A 100 5.21 0.66 -3.76
CA HIS A 100 4.30 0.08 -2.77
C HIS A 100 4.01 1.08 -1.63
N ARG A 101 5.04 1.76 -1.14
CA ARG A 101 4.88 2.75 -0.07
C ARG A 101 4.08 3.95 -0.54
N ALA A 102 4.37 4.46 -1.75
CA ALA A 102 3.64 5.60 -2.31
C ALA A 102 2.15 5.28 -2.54
N ALA A 103 1.86 4.04 -2.90
CA ALA A 103 0.49 3.53 -3.02
C ALA A 103 -0.21 3.46 -1.67
N ASP A 104 0.41 2.88 -0.63
CA ASP A 104 -0.15 2.81 0.72
C ASP A 104 -0.41 4.19 1.34
N GLU A 105 0.53 5.12 1.15
CA GLU A 105 0.45 6.46 1.75
C GLU A 105 -0.42 7.44 0.94
N ASN A 106 -1.07 6.95 -0.13
CA ASN A 106 -1.93 7.77 -1.00
C ASN A 106 -1.20 9.03 -1.53
N ARG A 107 -0.02 8.84 -2.14
CA ARG A 107 0.84 9.92 -2.64
C ARG A 107 0.82 9.96 -4.18
N PRO A 108 -0.23 10.47 -4.84
CA PRO A 108 -0.38 10.40 -6.30
C PRO A 108 0.76 11.09 -7.05
N GLU A 109 1.31 12.21 -6.55
CA GLU A 109 2.43 12.90 -7.19
C GLU A 109 3.72 12.07 -7.14
N VAL A 110 3.96 11.36 -6.02
CA VAL A 110 5.10 10.45 -5.88
C VAL A 110 4.91 9.24 -6.78
N VAL A 111 3.71 8.64 -6.81
CA VAL A 111 3.36 7.52 -7.71
C VAL A 111 3.66 7.90 -9.16
N ARG A 112 3.15 9.05 -9.63
CA ARG A 112 3.41 9.55 -10.99
C ARG A 112 4.90 9.69 -11.29
N LEU A 113 5.65 10.24 -10.33
CA LEU A 113 7.10 10.44 -10.49
C LEU A 113 7.87 9.11 -10.55
N LEU A 114 7.54 8.16 -9.68
CA LEU A 114 8.16 6.83 -9.65
C LEU A 114 7.87 6.05 -10.94
N LEU A 115 6.61 6.05 -11.41
CA LEU A 115 6.23 5.42 -12.67
C LEU A 115 6.95 6.04 -13.87
N ALA A 116 7.05 7.37 -13.93
CA ALA A 116 7.82 8.08 -14.97
C ALA A 116 9.32 7.76 -14.96
N LYS A 117 9.84 7.24 -13.84
CA LYS A 117 11.23 6.78 -13.68
C LYS A 117 11.40 5.27 -13.82
N GLY A 118 10.39 4.56 -14.30
CA GLY A 118 10.44 3.13 -14.59
C GLY A 118 10.23 2.23 -13.38
N ALA A 119 9.43 2.70 -12.41
CA ALA A 119 8.98 1.82 -11.34
C ALA A 119 8.15 0.66 -11.91
N ASP A 120 8.44 -0.56 -11.45
CA ASP A 120 7.66 -1.74 -11.81
C ASP A 120 6.28 -1.67 -11.13
N VAL A 121 5.25 -1.39 -11.93
CA VAL A 121 3.86 -1.26 -11.49
C VAL A 121 3.30 -2.56 -10.92
N ASN A 122 3.86 -3.71 -11.34
CA ASN A 122 3.45 -5.05 -10.94
C ASN A 122 4.43 -5.72 -9.97
N ALA A 123 5.35 -4.97 -9.36
CA ALA A 123 6.25 -5.49 -8.34
C ALA A 123 5.44 -6.22 -7.24
N ARG A 124 5.96 -7.38 -6.78
CA ARG A 124 5.29 -8.17 -5.74
C ARG A 124 6.13 -8.16 -4.47
N ASP A 125 5.55 -7.83 -3.34
CA ASP A 125 6.19 -7.95 -2.03
C ASP A 125 6.29 -9.41 -1.57
N CYS A 126 6.81 -9.69 -0.36
CA CYS A 126 6.94 -11.03 0.21
C CYS A 126 5.60 -11.75 0.43
N ARG A 127 4.48 -11.03 0.44
CA ARG A 127 3.13 -11.59 0.50
C ARG A 127 2.52 -11.79 -0.89
N GLY A 128 3.24 -11.44 -1.96
CA GLY A 128 2.75 -11.41 -3.33
C GLY A 128 1.84 -10.23 -3.63
N SER A 129 1.73 -9.24 -2.73
CA SER A 129 0.90 -8.05 -2.93
C SER A 129 1.58 -7.11 -3.91
N THR A 130 0.79 -6.51 -4.81
CA THR A 130 1.23 -5.49 -5.76
C THR A 130 0.92 -4.08 -5.23
N PRO A 131 1.53 -3.00 -5.79
CA PRO A 131 1.16 -1.64 -5.45
C PRO A 131 -0.34 -1.35 -5.59
N LEU A 132 -1.03 -1.96 -6.56
CA LEU A 132 -2.47 -1.81 -6.74
C LEU A 132 -3.27 -2.43 -5.58
N ILE A 133 -2.87 -3.62 -5.10
CA ILE A 133 -3.49 -4.26 -3.93
C ILE A 133 -3.30 -3.40 -2.68
N ALA A 134 -2.10 -2.83 -2.51
CA ALA A 134 -1.77 -1.92 -1.42
C ALA A 134 -2.60 -0.62 -1.51
N ALA A 135 -2.69 0.00 -2.70
CA ALA A 135 -3.50 1.18 -2.93
C ALA A 135 -4.98 0.96 -2.58
N ALA A 136 -5.56 -0.17 -2.99
CA ALA A 136 -6.95 -0.48 -2.68
C ALA A 136 -7.22 -0.69 -1.18
N GLU A 137 -6.18 -0.93 -0.37
CA GLU A 137 -6.31 -1.06 1.09
C GLU A 137 -6.28 0.30 1.80
N PHE A 138 -5.54 1.30 1.30
CA PHE A 138 -5.28 2.54 2.04
C PHE A 138 -5.48 3.82 1.24
N ALA A 139 -5.34 3.77 -0.10
CA ALA A 139 -5.39 4.94 -0.96
C ALA A 139 -6.79 5.22 -1.52
N GLY A 140 -6.92 6.34 -2.19
CA GLY A 140 -8.11 6.73 -2.93
C GLY A 140 -7.99 6.45 -4.43
N LEU A 141 -9.08 6.68 -5.15
CA LEU A 141 -9.21 6.46 -6.59
C LEU A 141 -8.06 7.06 -7.44
N PRO A 142 -7.53 8.29 -7.16
CA PRO A 142 -6.48 8.88 -8.00
C PRO A 142 -5.20 8.04 -8.10
N VAL A 143 -4.81 7.33 -7.05
CA VAL A 143 -3.64 6.43 -7.07
C VAL A 143 -3.94 5.17 -7.88
N LEU A 144 -5.15 4.61 -7.74
CA LEU A 144 -5.55 3.43 -8.50
C LEU A 144 -5.63 3.73 -10.00
N GLU A 145 -6.14 4.90 -10.38
CA GLU A 145 -6.16 5.36 -11.78
C GLU A 145 -4.76 5.43 -12.37
N LEU A 146 -3.81 6.07 -11.67
CA LEU A 146 -2.41 6.16 -12.10
C LEU A 146 -1.76 4.78 -12.28
N LEU A 147 -2.02 3.85 -11.35
CA LEU A 147 -1.50 2.49 -11.45
C LEU A 147 -2.16 1.73 -12.59
N GLY A 148 -3.48 1.89 -12.78
CA GLY A 148 -4.23 1.30 -13.90
C GLY A 148 -3.73 1.78 -15.26
N GLU A 149 -3.56 3.09 -15.43
CA GLU A 149 -2.99 3.70 -16.65
C GLU A 149 -1.56 3.21 -16.93
N ALA A 150 -0.79 2.90 -15.89
CA ALA A 150 0.56 2.34 -16.02
C ALA A 150 0.59 0.84 -16.31
N GLY A 151 -0.56 0.17 -16.45
CA GLY A 151 -0.67 -1.25 -16.75
C GLY A 151 -0.60 -2.18 -15.54
N ALA A 152 -1.15 -1.76 -14.40
CA ALA A 152 -1.28 -2.64 -13.24
C ALA A 152 -2.15 -3.86 -13.56
N ASP A 153 -1.75 -5.04 -13.11
CA ASP A 153 -2.50 -6.30 -13.21
C ASP A 153 -3.69 -6.28 -12.23
N VAL A 154 -4.82 -5.69 -12.65
CA VAL A 154 -6.02 -5.55 -11.83
C VAL A 154 -6.57 -6.89 -11.33
N PRO A 155 -6.60 -7.96 -12.15
CA PRO A 155 -6.96 -9.32 -11.72
C PRO A 155 -6.03 -9.95 -10.68
N ALA A 156 -4.85 -9.38 -10.41
CA ALA A 156 -3.87 -9.99 -9.53
C ALA A 156 -4.40 -10.24 -8.12
N GLY A 157 -4.05 -11.39 -7.56
CA GLY A 157 -4.18 -11.70 -6.14
C GLY A 157 -2.82 -11.93 -5.50
N ASN A 158 -2.72 -11.71 -4.19
CA ASN A 158 -1.55 -12.05 -3.40
C ASN A 158 -1.55 -13.55 -3.02
N HIS A 159 -0.56 -13.99 -2.22
CA HIS A 159 -0.41 -15.40 -1.82
C HIS A 159 -1.59 -15.94 -0.98
N TYR A 160 -2.42 -15.06 -0.41
CA TYR A 160 -3.62 -15.40 0.37
C TYR A 160 -4.90 -15.33 -0.49
N GLY A 161 -4.79 -15.16 -1.81
CA GLY A 161 -5.92 -14.96 -2.73
C GLY A 161 -6.54 -13.56 -2.65
N ARG A 162 -6.03 -12.65 -1.81
CA ARG A 162 -6.59 -11.30 -1.66
C ARG A 162 -6.21 -10.44 -2.86
N SER A 163 -7.19 -9.84 -3.52
CA SER A 163 -7.04 -8.89 -4.63
C SER A 163 -7.38 -7.46 -4.21
N ALA A 164 -7.12 -6.50 -5.09
CA ALA A 164 -7.54 -5.11 -4.89
C ALA A 164 -9.06 -5.00 -4.65
N LEU A 165 -9.87 -5.79 -5.36
CA LEU A 165 -11.33 -5.79 -5.21
C LEU A 165 -11.78 -6.28 -3.82
N HIS A 166 -11.08 -7.24 -3.21
CA HIS A 166 -11.34 -7.64 -1.81
C HIS A 166 -11.13 -6.48 -0.85
N ASN A 167 -10.04 -5.72 -1.03
CA ASN A 167 -9.73 -4.58 -0.18
C ASN A 167 -10.74 -3.44 -0.36
N ALA A 168 -11.12 -3.12 -1.59
CA ALA A 168 -12.14 -2.11 -1.89
C ALA A 168 -13.50 -2.46 -1.29
N ALA A 169 -13.94 -3.70 -1.44
CA ALA A 169 -15.20 -4.18 -0.88
C ALA A 169 -15.21 -4.14 0.66
N LYS A 170 -14.09 -4.53 1.30
CA LYS A 170 -13.93 -4.47 2.76
C LYS A 170 -13.93 -3.04 3.30
N ARG A 171 -13.37 -2.09 2.53
CA ARG A 171 -13.36 -0.66 2.89
C ARG A 171 -14.68 0.05 2.63
N GLU A 172 -15.58 -0.63 1.95
CA GLU A 172 -16.86 -0.07 1.52
C GLU A 172 -16.70 1.15 0.59
N ASP A 173 -15.63 1.14 -0.24
CA ASP A 173 -15.35 2.20 -1.21
C ASP A 173 -16.02 1.87 -2.54
N THR A 174 -17.16 2.50 -2.78
CA THR A 174 -17.98 2.24 -3.97
C THR A 174 -17.28 2.67 -5.26
N GLU A 175 -16.58 3.81 -5.28
CA GLU A 175 -15.95 4.32 -6.48
C GLU A 175 -14.74 3.47 -6.87
N VAL A 176 -13.91 3.08 -5.91
CA VAL A 176 -12.80 2.14 -6.15
C VAL A 176 -13.33 0.77 -6.59
N THR A 177 -14.42 0.29 -6.00
CA THR A 177 -15.04 -0.98 -6.41
C THR A 177 -15.52 -0.92 -7.87
N LYS A 178 -16.23 0.13 -8.28
CA LYS A 178 -16.68 0.34 -9.65
C LYS A 178 -15.51 0.41 -10.63
N PHE A 179 -14.47 1.17 -10.27
CA PHE A 179 -13.24 1.29 -11.06
C PHE A 179 -12.59 -0.07 -11.30
N LEU A 180 -12.38 -0.86 -10.26
CA LEU A 180 -11.73 -2.17 -10.36
C LEU A 180 -12.56 -3.16 -11.22
N ILE A 181 -13.88 -3.16 -11.07
CA ILE A 181 -14.77 -3.98 -11.89
C ILE A 181 -14.65 -3.58 -13.37
N ALA A 182 -14.72 -2.28 -13.68
CA ALA A 182 -14.59 -1.77 -15.04
C ALA A 182 -13.24 -2.11 -15.68
N HIS A 183 -12.19 -2.31 -14.88
CA HIS A 183 -10.86 -2.69 -15.36
C HIS A 183 -10.55 -4.19 -15.23
N GLY A 184 -11.58 -5.03 -15.12
CA GLY A 184 -11.45 -6.48 -15.23
C GLY A 184 -11.02 -7.21 -13.96
N ALA A 185 -11.30 -6.66 -12.77
CA ALA A 185 -11.07 -7.37 -11.52
C ALA A 185 -11.84 -8.71 -11.48
N ARG A 186 -11.23 -9.74 -10.89
CA ARG A 186 -11.88 -11.05 -10.70
C ARG A 186 -12.92 -10.97 -9.59
N LEU A 187 -14.20 -11.03 -9.96
CA LEU A 187 -15.33 -10.89 -9.02
C LEU A 187 -15.44 -12.02 -8.00
N ASN A 188 -15.07 -13.23 -8.41
CA ASN A 188 -15.30 -14.47 -7.66
C ASN A 188 -14.02 -15.12 -7.16
N GLN A 189 -12.92 -14.35 -7.10
CA GLN A 189 -11.70 -14.83 -6.48
C GLN A 189 -11.95 -15.05 -5.00
N VAL A 190 -11.45 -16.16 -4.45
CA VAL A 190 -11.61 -16.50 -3.04
C VAL A 190 -10.32 -16.23 -2.30
N CYS A 191 -10.40 -15.55 -1.17
CA CYS A 191 -9.34 -15.44 -0.17
C CYS A 191 -9.75 -16.16 1.13
N GLU A 192 -8.93 -16.09 2.16
CA GLU A 192 -9.24 -16.69 3.48
C GLU A 192 -10.56 -16.23 4.12
N TYR A 193 -11.07 -15.05 3.72
CA TYR A 193 -12.32 -14.45 4.23
C TYR A 193 -13.50 -14.59 3.25
N GLY A 194 -13.34 -15.23 2.12
CA GLY A 194 -14.37 -15.41 1.09
C GLY A 194 -14.12 -14.62 -0.18
N THR A 195 -15.17 -14.34 -0.94
CA THR A 195 -15.16 -13.51 -2.16
C THR A 195 -15.26 -12.02 -1.80
N PRO A 196 -15.02 -11.09 -2.73
CA PRO A 196 -15.27 -9.67 -2.49
C PRO A 196 -16.69 -9.36 -2.00
N LEU A 197 -17.69 -10.07 -2.52
CA LEU A 197 -19.10 -9.92 -2.10
C LEU A 197 -19.31 -10.34 -0.64
N ASP A 198 -18.56 -11.31 -0.12
CA ASP A 198 -18.64 -11.74 1.27
C ASP A 198 -18.06 -10.72 2.26
N LEU A 199 -17.18 -9.83 1.79
CA LEU A 199 -16.44 -8.89 2.62
C LEU A 199 -17.15 -7.55 2.84
N THR A 200 -18.18 -7.23 2.03
CA THR A 200 -18.92 -5.97 2.17
C THR A 200 -20.20 -6.14 2.99
N ALA A 201 -20.48 -5.18 3.86
CA ALA A 201 -21.79 -5.01 4.49
C ALA A 201 -22.61 -3.91 3.78
N ASN A 202 -21.97 -3.14 2.89
CA ASN A 202 -22.62 -2.05 2.15
C ASN A 202 -23.52 -2.61 1.04
N SER A 203 -24.82 -2.27 1.10
CA SER A 203 -25.83 -2.77 0.16
C SER A 203 -25.58 -2.30 -1.28
N GLU A 204 -25.12 -1.06 -1.48
CA GLU A 204 -24.81 -0.52 -2.81
C GLU A 204 -23.66 -1.31 -3.47
N ILE A 205 -22.58 -1.54 -2.72
CA ILE A 205 -21.44 -2.33 -3.22
C ILE A 205 -21.87 -3.78 -3.51
N ALA A 206 -22.67 -4.37 -2.64
CA ALA A 206 -23.20 -5.72 -2.85
C ALA A 206 -24.06 -5.80 -4.12
N GLU A 207 -24.90 -4.79 -4.40
CA GLU A 207 -25.66 -4.71 -5.63
C GLU A 207 -24.78 -4.55 -6.86
N VAL A 208 -23.78 -3.66 -6.80
CA VAL A 208 -22.80 -3.46 -7.89
C VAL A 208 -22.04 -4.75 -8.19
N LEU A 209 -21.58 -5.47 -7.15
CA LEU A 209 -20.87 -6.74 -7.32
C LEU A 209 -21.79 -7.82 -7.92
N ARG A 210 -23.03 -7.97 -7.43
CA ARG A 210 -24.01 -8.95 -7.98
C ARG A 210 -24.38 -8.63 -9.42
N ALA A 211 -24.62 -7.37 -9.73
CA ALA A 211 -24.94 -6.92 -11.10
C ALA A 211 -23.79 -7.22 -12.08
N ALA A 212 -22.54 -7.19 -11.59
CA ALA A 212 -21.37 -7.55 -12.39
C ALA A 212 -21.13 -9.07 -12.48
N GLY A 213 -21.88 -9.92 -11.74
CA GLY A 213 -21.71 -11.38 -11.72
C GLY A 213 -20.94 -11.91 -10.50
N GLY A 214 -20.80 -11.11 -9.46
CA GLY A 214 -20.22 -11.53 -8.18
C GLY A 214 -21.10 -12.55 -7.45
N LEU A 215 -20.47 -13.58 -6.90
CA LEU A 215 -21.11 -14.66 -6.16
C LEU A 215 -20.60 -14.70 -4.71
N GLU A 216 -21.48 -15.08 -3.81
CA GLU A 216 -21.10 -15.41 -2.43
C GLU A 216 -20.32 -16.73 -2.39
N SER A 217 -19.39 -16.86 -1.44
CA SER A 217 -18.68 -18.11 -1.25
C SER A 217 -19.65 -19.22 -0.79
N ALA A 218 -19.35 -20.46 -1.15
CA ALA A 218 -20.17 -21.60 -0.76
C ALA A 218 -20.35 -21.71 0.77
N THR A 219 -19.35 -21.31 1.54
CA THR A 219 -19.38 -21.34 3.02
C THR A 219 -20.41 -20.37 3.59
N LYS A 220 -20.51 -19.15 3.07
CA LYS A 220 -21.48 -18.15 3.54
C LYS A 220 -22.88 -18.48 3.04
N SER A 221 -22.99 -19.02 1.82
CA SER A 221 -24.26 -19.49 1.26
C SER A 221 -24.91 -20.62 2.09
N ILE A 222 -24.12 -21.50 2.70
CA ILE A 222 -24.62 -22.55 3.59
C ILE A 222 -25.09 -21.93 4.93
N ALA A 223 -24.32 -21.00 5.50
CA ALA A 223 -24.64 -20.35 6.77
C ALA A 223 -25.92 -19.49 6.66
N SER A 224 -26.11 -18.77 5.55
CA SER A 224 -27.32 -17.98 5.30
C SER A 224 -28.57 -18.86 5.10
N ARG A 225 -28.44 -20.00 4.41
CA ARG A 225 -29.55 -20.97 4.22
C ARG A 225 -29.94 -21.68 5.53
N THR A 226 -28.99 -21.98 6.42
CA THR A 226 -29.29 -22.54 7.75
C THR A 226 -30.01 -21.53 8.63
N HIS A 227 -29.57 -20.28 8.63
CA HIS A 227 -30.22 -19.23 9.44
C HIS A 227 -31.66 -18.97 8.98
N GLN A 228 -31.92 -18.99 7.68
CA GLN A 228 -33.26 -18.81 7.11
C GLN A 228 -34.20 -20.00 7.43
N ARG A 229 -33.68 -21.24 7.49
CA ARG A 229 -34.49 -22.42 7.91
C ARG A 229 -34.89 -22.34 9.38
N TYR A 230 -34.00 -21.90 10.29
CA TYR A 230 -34.31 -21.79 11.71
C TYR A 230 -35.24 -20.62 12.04
N SER A 231 -35.31 -19.58 11.19
CA SER A 231 -36.22 -18.42 11.40
C SER A 231 -37.66 -18.72 10.96
N THR A 232 -37.87 -19.74 10.11
CA THR A 232 -39.23 -20.12 9.63
C THR A 232 -39.89 -21.27 10.41
N GLU A 233 -39.17 -21.92 11.34
CA GLU A 233 -39.66 -23.10 12.08
C GLU A 233 -39.96 -22.82 13.56
N LEU A 234 -40.08 -21.56 14.02
CA LEU A 234 -40.61 -21.30 15.34
C LEU A 234 -42.14 -21.34 15.29
N PRO A 235 -42.79 -22.37 15.82
CA PRO A 235 -44.25 -22.39 15.93
C PRO A 235 -44.67 -21.31 16.91
N SER A 236 -45.61 -20.46 16.50
CA SER A 236 -46.30 -19.52 17.39
C SER A 236 -47.02 -20.30 18.47
N THR A 237 -46.45 -20.42 19.66
CA THR A 237 -47.16 -20.87 20.84
C THR A 237 -48.23 -19.86 21.19
N LYS A 238 -49.47 -20.25 20.97
CA LYS A 238 -50.66 -19.63 21.55
C LYS A 238 -50.74 -19.97 23.04
#